data_a0e4dc1e3c661e65319e010e16a5c476
#
_entry.id   a0e4dc1e3c661e65319e010e16a5c476
#
_cell.length_a   1.000
_cell.length_b   1.000
_cell.length_c   1.000
_cell.angle_alpha   90.00
_cell.angle_beta   90.00
_cell.angle_gamma   90.00
#
_symmetry.space_group_name_H-M   'P 1'
#
loop_
_entity.id
_entity.type
_entity.pdbx_description
1 polymer ?
#
loop_
_entity_poly.entity_id
_entity_poly.type
_entity_poly.pdbx_seq_one_letter_code
_entity_poly.pdbx_strand_id
1 'polypeptide(L)'
;SSLVSSVCAGELKKEGRQLKTFSFDFTDNENYFQSNSFQPSMDKPYAAKMASYLNSHHTYLECTNQTQADYLLRSVKAHDLPCMADIDSSLLYFCEQVSHTHKVVLTGECADEVFGGYPWFHRESMLDCGTFPWTPTLAPRKSLLNADFANTLRMEDYVKNAYDRAVSEVDILPMENETETSRRRIGYLSIRFFMQTLLNRMDRTSMNTGLEARVPFADKQLVSYVFNIPWEMKAKGGLVKNILRQSAVGLLPD
;
A
#
# COMPACT_ATOMS: atom_id res chain seq x y z
N SER A 1 2.71 7.41 -5.61
CA SER A 1 3.97 7.41 -6.41
C SER A 1 4.16 8.71 -7.18
N SER A 2 3.14 9.26 -7.83
CA SER A 2 3.24 10.45 -8.70
C SER A 2 3.89 11.66 -8.01
N LEU A 3 3.47 11.99 -6.77
CA LEU A 3 4.06 13.10 -6.02
C LEU A 3 5.55 12.88 -5.71
N VAL A 4 5.92 11.67 -5.29
CA VAL A 4 7.33 11.30 -5.04
C VAL A 4 8.14 11.48 -6.32
N SER A 5 7.65 10.97 -7.45
CA SER A 5 8.31 11.12 -8.75
C SER A 5 8.47 12.59 -9.16
N SER A 6 7.43 13.41 -8.91
CA SER A 6 7.48 14.82 -9.25
C SER A 6 8.54 15.60 -8.46
N VAL A 7 8.59 15.36 -7.14
CA VAL A 7 9.63 15.98 -6.29
C VAL A 7 11.02 15.53 -6.72
N CYS A 8 11.23 14.23 -6.96
CA CYS A 8 12.51 13.70 -7.43
C CYS A 8 12.92 14.28 -8.78
N ALA A 9 11.98 14.42 -9.73
CA ALA A 9 12.26 15.02 -11.03
C ALA A 9 12.72 16.47 -10.89
N GLY A 10 12.07 17.25 -10.00
CA GLY A 10 12.45 18.62 -9.68
C GLY A 10 13.86 18.74 -9.13
N GLU A 11 14.25 17.87 -8.21
CA GLU A 11 15.60 17.87 -7.64
C GLU A 11 16.67 17.43 -8.65
N LEU A 12 16.42 16.34 -9.39
CA LEU A 12 17.36 15.86 -10.42
C LEU A 12 17.56 16.88 -11.55
N LYS A 13 16.52 17.63 -11.91
CA LYS A 13 16.61 18.67 -12.93
C LYS A 13 17.58 19.80 -12.53
N LYS A 14 17.70 20.13 -11.24
CA LYS A 14 18.68 21.12 -10.75
C LYS A 14 20.12 20.66 -10.97
N GLU A 15 20.32 19.33 -11.02
CA GLU A 15 21.61 18.70 -11.29
C GLU A 15 21.83 18.38 -12.78
N GLY A 16 20.92 18.78 -13.67
CA GLY A 16 20.97 18.43 -15.10
C GLY A 16 20.72 16.95 -15.39
N ARG A 17 20.10 16.23 -14.48
CA ARG A 17 19.81 14.79 -14.56
C ARG A 17 18.33 14.54 -14.85
N GLN A 18 18.06 13.45 -15.56
CA GLN A 18 16.70 13.00 -15.87
C GLN A 18 16.27 11.88 -14.91
N LEU A 19 15.03 11.94 -14.43
CA LEU A 19 14.44 10.89 -13.60
C LEU A 19 14.22 9.61 -14.43
N LYS A 20 14.55 8.47 -13.86
CA LYS A 20 14.14 7.15 -14.36
C LYS A 20 12.97 6.64 -13.54
N THR A 21 11.94 6.14 -14.20
CA THR A 21 10.72 5.63 -13.56
C THR A 21 10.36 4.26 -14.11
N PHE A 22 9.67 3.47 -13.28
CA PHE A 22 9.19 2.14 -13.62
C PHE A 22 7.71 2.03 -13.30
N SER A 23 6.96 1.34 -14.14
CA SER A 23 5.62 0.84 -13.81
C SER A 23 5.47 -0.61 -14.22
N PHE A 24 4.56 -1.30 -13.56
CA PHE A 24 4.35 -2.74 -13.70
C PHE A 24 2.93 -3.03 -14.14
N ASP A 25 2.78 -4.08 -14.92
CA ASP A 25 1.48 -4.63 -15.27
C ASP A 25 1.60 -6.13 -15.57
N PHE A 26 0.46 -6.77 -15.77
CA PHE A 26 0.40 -8.15 -16.24
C PHE A 26 0.11 -8.16 -17.73
N THR A 27 0.67 -9.14 -18.42
CA THR A 27 0.40 -9.33 -19.86
C THR A 27 -1.10 -9.48 -20.09
N ASP A 28 -1.63 -8.78 -21.09
CA ASP A 28 -3.05 -8.78 -21.47
C ASP A 28 -4.03 -8.27 -20.39
N ASN A 29 -3.55 -7.57 -19.36
CA ASN A 29 -4.40 -7.07 -18.28
C ASN A 29 -5.59 -6.24 -18.80
N GLU A 30 -5.42 -5.50 -19.87
CA GLU A 30 -6.48 -4.70 -20.50
C GLU A 30 -7.69 -5.52 -20.96
N ASN A 31 -7.51 -6.83 -21.26
CA ASN A 31 -8.57 -7.73 -21.67
C ASN A 31 -9.34 -8.35 -20.49
N TYR A 32 -8.75 -8.34 -19.30
CA TYR A 32 -9.28 -9.03 -18.11
C TYR A 32 -9.58 -8.10 -16.95
N PHE A 33 -9.13 -6.86 -17.01
CA PHE A 33 -9.33 -5.88 -15.92
C PHE A 33 -10.81 -5.65 -15.64
N GLN A 34 -11.17 -5.79 -14.36
CA GLN A 34 -12.49 -5.43 -13.85
C GLN A 34 -12.35 -4.39 -12.76
N SER A 35 -13.00 -3.25 -12.96
CA SER A 35 -13.02 -2.18 -11.96
C SER A 35 -13.65 -2.66 -10.64
N ASN A 36 -13.04 -2.29 -9.53
CA ASN A 36 -13.55 -2.58 -8.21
C ASN A 36 -13.30 -1.39 -7.25
N SER A 37 -13.73 -1.52 -5.99
CA SER A 37 -13.63 -0.42 -5.03
C SER A 37 -12.21 -0.06 -4.59
N PHE A 38 -11.23 -0.94 -4.81
CA PHE A 38 -9.81 -0.68 -4.53
C PHE A 38 -9.07 -0.15 -5.76
N GLN A 39 -9.42 -0.66 -6.93
CA GLN A 39 -8.83 -0.30 -8.20
C GLN A 39 -9.93 0.07 -9.20
N PRO A 40 -10.39 1.33 -9.21
CA PRO A 40 -11.48 1.77 -10.08
C PRO A 40 -11.08 1.92 -11.54
N SER A 41 -9.80 1.97 -11.85
CA SER A 41 -9.25 2.10 -13.21
C SER A 41 -7.87 1.49 -13.30
N MET A 42 -7.43 1.17 -14.52
CA MET A 42 -6.05 0.73 -14.78
C MET A 42 -5.04 1.85 -14.52
N ASP A 43 -3.86 1.50 -14.05
CA ASP A 43 -2.78 2.45 -13.71
C ASP A 43 -1.98 2.91 -14.95
N LYS A 44 -1.94 2.11 -16.00
CA LYS A 44 -1.12 2.32 -17.22
C LYS A 44 -1.32 3.71 -17.84
N PRO A 45 -2.56 4.23 -18.05
CA PRO A 45 -2.76 5.57 -18.62
C PRO A 45 -2.22 6.68 -17.73
N TYR A 46 -2.35 6.55 -16.41
CA TYR A 46 -1.84 7.55 -15.46
C TYR A 46 -0.32 7.52 -15.36
N ALA A 47 0.28 6.33 -15.41
CA ALA A 47 1.73 6.18 -15.45
C ALA A 47 2.31 6.83 -16.71
N ALA A 48 1.69 6.62 -17.87
CA ALA A 48 2.09 7.24 -19.14
C ALA A 48 1.95 8.78 -19.10
N LYS A 49 0.82 9.29 -18.54
CA LYS A 49 0.60 10.74 -18.37
C LYS A 49 1.70 11.35 -17.49
N MET A 50 2.03 10.71 -16.37
CA MET A 50 3.09 11.17 -15.46
C MET A 50 4.47 11.10 -16.09
N ALA A 51 4.80 10.03 -16.79
CA ALA A 51 6.10 9.89 -17.48
C ALA A 51 6.32 11.01 -18.50
N SER A 52 5.29 11.32 -19.29
CA SER A 52 5.30 12.42 -20.25
C SER A 52 5.42 13.79 -19.55
N TYR A 53 4.62 14.05 -18.52
CA TYR A 53 4.63 15.30 -17.78
C TYR A 53 5.98 15.60 -17.13
N LEU A 54 6.63 14.59 -16.55
CA LEU A 54 7.94 14.72 -15.91
C LEU A 54 9.11 14.64 -16.89
N ASN A 55 8.85 14.36 -18.18
CA ASN A 55 9.87 14.02 -19.15
C ASN A 55 10.85 12.97 -18.59
N SER A 56 10.32 11.92 -17.93
CA SER A 56 11.14 10.87 -17.33
C SER A 56 11.53 9.79 -18.35
N HIS A 57 12.67 9.14 -18.11
CA HIS A 57 12.97 7.90 -18.83
C HIS A 57 12.19 6.76 -18.20
N HIS A 58 11.01 6.45 -18.77
CA HIS A 58 10.07 5.47 -18.24
C HIS A 58 10.30 4.09 -18.83
N THR A 59 10.35 3.07 -17.95
CA THR A 59 10.38 1.65 -18.32
C THR A 59 9.08 0.99 -17.85
N TYR A 60 8.37 0.40 -18.80
CA TYR A 60 7.17 -0.37 -18.54
C TYR A 60 7.52 -1.86 -18.50
N LEU A 61 7.25 -2.52 -17.37
CA LEU A 61 7.56 -3.93 -17.14
C LEU A 61 6.27 -4.74 -17.11
N GLU A 62 6.26 -5.89 -17.76
CA GLU A 62 5.11 -6.80 -17.79
C GLU A 62 5.51 -8.18 -17.23
N CYS A 63 4.60 -8.79 -16.49
CA CYS A 63 4.73 -10.14 -15.95
C CYS A 63 3.71 -11.06 -16.62
N THR A 64 4.19 -12.18 -17.18
CA THR A 64 3.29 -13.22 -17.69
C THR A 64 2.80 -14.11 -16.56
N ASN A 65 1.66 -14.81 -16.76
CA ASN A 65 1.17 -15.80 -15.80
C ASN A 65 2.19 -16.90 -15.53
N GLN A 66 2.97 -17.31 -16.54
CA GLN A 66 4.02 -18.31 -16.37
C GLN A 66 5.15 -17.78 -15.48
N THR A 67 5.62 -16.55 -15.74
CA THR A 67 6.63 -15.90 -14.90
C THR A 67 6.16 -15.79 -13.45
N GLN A 68 4.90 -15.37 -13.24
CA GLN A 68 4.32 -15.27 -11.92
C GLN A 68 4.31 -16.62 -11.19
N ALA A 69 3.92 -17.70 -11.88
CA ALA A 69 3.94 -19.05 -11.33
C ALA A 69 5.37 -19.52 -10.97
N ASP A 70 6.35 -19.27 -11.83
CA ASP A 70 7.75 -19.64 -11.61
C ASP A 70 8.37 -18.92 -10.39
N TYR A 71 7.86 -17.72 -10.07
CA TYR A 71 8.32 -16.94 -8.93
C TYR A 71 7.62 -17.28 -7.60
N LEU A 72 6.57 -18.11 -7.57
CA LEU A 72 5.83 -18.45 -6.33
C LEU A 72 6.74 -19.02 -5.24
N LEU A 73 7.51 -20.07 -5.55
CA LEU A 73 8.40 -20.67 -4.56
C LEU A 73 9.56 -19.74 -4.18
N ARG A 74 10.03 -18.94 -5.13
CA ARG A 74 11.08 -17.95 -4.89
C ARG A 74 10.61 -16.86 -3.92
N SER A 75 9.37 -16.40 -4.03
CA SER A 75 8.80 -15.41 -3.13
C SER A 75 8.63 -15.94 -1.70
N VAL A 76 8.22 -17.20 -1.54
CA VAL A 76 8.18 -17.87 -0.22
C VAL A 76 9.58 -17.94 0.41
N LYS A 77 10.60 -18.26 -0.37
CA LYS A 77 11.99 -18.27 0.10
C LYS A 77 12.49 -16.87 0.47
N ALA A 78 12.13 -15.84 -0.29
CA ALA A 78 12.49 -14.47 0.00
C ALA A 78 11.88 -13.96 1.32
N HIS A 79 10.69 -14.46 1.67
CA HIS A 79 9.99 -14.10 2.91
C HIS A 79 10.32 -15.00 4.10
N ASP A 80 10.92 -16.18 3.90
CA ASP A 80 11.08 -17.26 4.88
C ASP A 80 9.75 -17.78 5.45
N LEU A 81 8.62 -17.41 4.86
CA LEU A 81 7.25 -17.71 5.30
C LEU A 81 6.32 -17.79 4.08
N PRO A 82 5.19 -18.50 4.19
CA PRO A 82 4.10 -18.34 3.22
C PRO A 82 3.64 -16.87 3.15
N CYS A 83 3.44 -16.37 1.95
CA CYS A 83 3.17 -14.97 1.66
C CYS A 83 1.93 -14.81 0.77
N MET A 84 1.64 -13.59 0.29
CA MET A 84 0.53 -13.32 -0.62
C MET A 84 0.90 -13.74 -2.05
N ALA A 85 0.98 -15.03 -2.27
CA ALA A 85 1.48 -15.76 -3.43
C ALA A 85 1.56 -14.99 -4.77
N ASP A 86 0.44 -14.56 -5.31
CA ASP A 86 0.34 -13.88 -6.60
C ASP A 86 0.98 -12.49 -6.59
N ILE A 87 0.72 -11.69 -5.57
CA ILE A 87 1.25 -10.33 -5.44
C ILE A 87 2.76 -10.37 -5.17
N ASP A 88 3.21 -11.22 -4.26
CA ASP A 88 4.61 -11.26 -3.84
C ASP A 88 5.50 -11.89 -4.92
N SER A 89 4.99 -12.84 -5.70
CA SER A 89 5.73 -13.44 -6.81
C SER A 89 5.98 -12.44 -7.94
N SER A 90 4.97 -11.68 -8.35
CA SER A 90 5.12 -10.64 -9.36
C SER A 90 5.99 -9.48 -8.87
N LEU A 91 5.85 -9.06 -7.61
CA LEU A 91 6.68 -8.01 -7.02
C LEU A 91 8.16 -8.41 -7.00
N LEU A 92 8.46 -9.67 -6.62
CA LEU A 92 9.83 -10.19 -6.64
C LEU A 92 10.42 -10.15 -8.05
N TYR A 93 9.66 -10.57 -9.06
CA TYR A 93 10.07 -10.48 -10.46
C TYR A 93 10.39 -9.02 -10.86
N PHE A 94 9.52 -8.07 -10.56
CA PHE A 94 9.73 -6.67 -10.87
C PHE A 94 10.95 -6.08 -10.15
N CYS A 95 11.13 -6.40 -8.86
CA CYS A 95 12.31 -5.99 -8.10
C CYS A 95 13.60 -6.53 -8.74
N GLU A 96 13.60 -7.78 -9.20
CA GLU A 96 14.74 -8.38 -9.90
C GLU A 96 15.04 -7.64 -11.22
N GLN A 97 14.02 -7.35 -12.04
CA GLN A 97 14.23 -6.59 -13.29
C GLN A 97 14.84 -5.20 -13.03
N VAL A 98 14.31 -4.49 -12.02
CA VAL A 98 14.82 -3.15 -11.66
C VAL A 98 16.26 -3.24 -11.10
N SER A 99 16.58 -4.28 -10.33
CA SER A 99 17.89 -4.46 -9.69
C SER A 99 19.04 -4.61 -10.68
N HIS A 100 18.76 -5.06 -11.91
CA HIS A 100 19.76 -5.15 -12.98
C HIS A 100 20.37 -3.79 -13.35
N THR A 101 19.64 -2.71 -13.12
CA THR A 101 20.07 -1.36 -13.53
C THR A 101 20.12 -0.35 -12.38
N HIS A 102 19.46 -0.63 -11.26
CA HIS A 102 19.34 0.26 -10.11
C HIS A 102 19.59 -0.47 -8.80
N LYS A 103 20.14 0.24 -7.82
CA LYS A 103 20.36 -0.29 -6.45
C LYS A 103 19.37 0.28 -5.46
N VAL A 104 18.79 1.44 -5.76
CA VAL A 104 17.82 2.12 -4.90
C VAL A 104 16.64 2.60 -5.74
N VAL A 105 15.43 2.42 -5.24
CA VAL A 105 14.19 2.97 -5.80
C VAL A 105 13.36 3.64 -4.71
N LEU A 106 12.53 4.60 -5.11
CA LEU A 106 11.52 5.19 -4.25
C LEU A 106 10.14 4.69 -4.65
N THR A 107 9.30 4.35 -3.68
CA THR A 107 7.92 3.93 -3.92
C THR A 107 6.93 4.90 -3.29
N GLY A 108 5.68 4.87 -3.74
CA GLY A 108 4.58 5.64 -3.17
C GLY A 108 3.73 4.86 -2.17
N GLU A 109 4.21 3.72 -1.69
CA GLU A 109 3.52 2.93 -0.66
C GLU A 109 3.34 3.71 0.63
N CYS A 110 2.44 3.26 1.49
CA CYS A 110 2.06 3.83 2.77
C CYS A 110 1.26 5.14 2.69
N ALA A 111 1.03 5.71 1.52
CA ALA A 111 0.20 6.91 1.38
C ALA A 111 -1.26 6.66 1.75
N ASP A 112 -1.79 5.48 1.47
CA ASP A 112 -3.18 5.12 1.78
C ASP A 112 -3.40 4.88 3.27
N GLU A 113 -2.45 4.27 3.95
CA GLU A 113 -2.44 4.04 5.39
C GLU A 113 -2.38 5.35 6.18
N VAL A 114 -1.52 6.24 5.75
CA VAL A 114 -1.23 7.50 6.46
C VAL A 114 -2.29 8.56 6.20
N PHE A 115 -2.76 8.68 4.95
CA PHE A 115 -3.72 9.71 4.53
C PHE A 115 -5.16 9.21 4.40
N GLY A 116 -5.46 7.97 4.77
CA GLY A 116 -6.81 7.41 4.75
C GLY A 116 -7.33 7.15 3.34
N GLY A 117 -6.55 6.46 2.49
CA GLY A 117 -6.92 6.19 1.11
C GLY A 117 -7.89 5.03 0.90
N TYR A 118 -7.96 4.10 1.83
CA TYR A 118 -8.73 2.87 1.70
C TYR A 118 -10.22 3.02 1.98
N PRO A 119 -11.08 2.14 1.42
CA PRO A 119 -12.53 2.18 1.62
C PRO A 119 -12.98 2.15 3.08
N TRP A 120 -12.25 1.48 3.95
CA TRP A 120 -12.58 1.37 5.38
C TRP A 120 -12.47 2.67 6.17
N PHE A 121 -11.82 3.71 5.64
CA PHE A 121 -11.84 5.04 6.20
C PHE A 121 -13.09 5.85 5.82
N HIS A 122 -13.80 5.44 4.75
CA HIS A 122 -14.87 6.22 4.12
C HIS A 122 -16.26 5.59 4.27
N ARG A 123 -16.34 4.27 4.45
CA ARG A 123 -17.61 3.57 4.56
C ARG A 123 -18.03 3.45 6.02
N GLU A 124 -19.18 4.00 6.38
CA GLU A 124 -19.72 3.96 7.75
C GLU A 124 -19.80 2.53 8.30
N SER A 125 -20.25 1.57 7.48
CA SER A 125 -20.33 0.16 7.86
C SER A 125 -18.99 -0.51 8.18
N MET A 126 -17.87 0.14 7.89
CA MET A 126 -16.53 -0.36 8.15
C MET A 126 -15.81 0.39 9.28
N LEU A 127 -16.35 1.53 9.72
CA LEU A 127 -15.71 2.39 10.72
C LEU A 127 -15.69 1.75 12.12
N ASP A 128 -16.70 0.97 12.45
CA ASP A 128 -16.79 0.28 13.75
C ASP A 128 -17.23 -1.18 13.58
N CYS A 129 -16.44 -1.94 12.84
CA CYS A 129 -16.72 -3.34 12.57
C CYS A 129 -16.28 -4.30 13.69
N GLY A 130 -15.72 -3.79 14.80
CA GLY A 130 -15.28 -4.59 15.96
C GLY A 130 -14.12 -5.55 15.67
N THR A 131 -13.47 -5.40 14.51
CA THR A 131 -12.32 -6.21 14.07
C THR A 131 -11.47 -5.42 13.08
N PHE A 132 -10.42 -6.04 12.54
CA PHE A 132 -9.60 -5.44 11.49
C PHE A 132 -10.42 -5.28 10.19
N PRO A 133 -10.64 -4.05 9.67
CA PRO A 133 -11.57 -3.81 8.57
C PRO A 133 -11.17 -4.46 7.23
N TRP A 134 -9.90 -4.78 7.04
CA TRP A 134 -9.41 -5.52 5.86
C TRP A 134 -9.53 -7.04 5.99
N THR A 135 -9.97 -7.54 7.15
CA THR A 135 -10.19 -8.97 7.41
C THR A 135 -11.44 -9.14 8.29
N PRO A 136 -12.63 -8.81 7.79
CA PRO A 136 -13.84 -8.82 8.59
C PRO A 136 -14.31 -10.24 8.96
N THR A 137 -13.81 -11.26 8.28
CA THR A 137 -14.13 -12.67 8.55
C THR A 137 -12.92 -13.57 8.34
N LEU A 138 -12.82 -14.62 9.16
CA LEU A 138 -11.81 -15.67 9.06
C LEU A 138 -12.31 -16.90 8.28
N ALA A 139 -13.59 -16.93 7.88
CA ALA A 139 -14.20 -18.08 7.23
C ALA A 139 -13.41 -18.63 6.02
N PRO A 140 -12.92 -17.80 5.07
CA PRO A 140 -12.13 -18.30 3.95
C PRO A 140 -10.81 -18.97 4.39
N ARG A 141 -10.18 -18.48 5.46
CA ARG A 141 -8.95 -19.09 5.99
C ARG A 141 -9.21 -20.39 6.70
N LYS A 142 -10.29 -20.44 7.49
CA LYS A 142 -10.70 -21.66 8.22
C LYS A 142 -11.12 -22.78 7.27
N SER A 143 -11.75 -22.47 6.15
CA SER A 143 -12.17 -23.48 5.17
C SER A 143 -11.00 -24.24 4.49
N LEU A 144 -9.78 -23.72 4.58
CA LEU A 144 -8.57 -24.37 4.09
C LEU A 144 -7.94 -25.33 5.10
N LEU A 145 -8.41 -25.33 6.35
CA LEU A 145 -7.85 -26.11 7.44
C LEU A 145 -8.73 -27.32 7.78
N ASN A 146 -8.10 -28.37 8.28
CA ASN A 146 -8.84 -29.43 8.95
C ASN A 146 -9.61 -28.86 10.15
N ALA A 147 -10.85 -29.35 10.39
CA ALA A 147 -11.75 -28.81 11.42
C ALA A 147 -11.14 -28.87 12.83
N ASP A 148 -10.50 -29.98 13.20
CA ASP A 148 -9.90 -30.13 14.53
C ASP A 148 -8.71 -29.18 14.72
N PHE A 149 -7.91 -29.01 13.68
CA PHE A 149 -6.81 -28.05 13.69
C PHE A 149 -7.30 -26.61 13.77
N ALA A 150 -8.31 -26.24 12.98
CA ALA A 150 -8.92 -24.91 13.03
C ALA A 150 -9.47 -24.58 14.42
N ASN A 151 -10.11 -25.55 15.09
CA ASN A 151 -10.64 -25.39 16.44
C ASN A 151 -9.48 -25.23 17.47
N THR A 152 -8.40 -25.98 17.32
CA THR A 152 -7.22 -25.90 18.19
C THR A 152 -6.54 -24.54 18.11
N LEU A 153 -6.50 -23.92 16.93
CA LEU A 153 -5.85 -22.64 16.71
C LEU A 153 -6.57 -21.44 17.38
N ARG A 154 -7.87 -21.56 17.67
CA ARG A 154 -8.67 -20.49 18.29
C ARG A 154 -8.46 -19.14 17.58
N MET A 155 -8.56 -19.14 16.26
CA MET A 155 -8.17 -18.01 15.40
C MET A 155 -8.99 -16.75 15.71
N GLU A 156 -10.27 -16.89 16.02
CA GLU A 156 -11.16 -15.78 16.38
C GLU A 156 -10.70 -15.10 17.67
N ASP A 157 -10.35 -15.88 18.69
CA ASP A 157 -9.85 -15.35 19.97
C ASP A 157 -8.52 -14.61 19.77
N TYR A 158 -7.64 -15.17 18.94
CA TYR A 158 -6.35 -14.55 18.61
C TYR A 158 -6.55 -13.18 17.94
N VAL A 159 -7.38 -13.11 16.90
CA VAL A 159 -7.67 -11.88 16.17
C VAL A 159 -8.37 -10.86 17.06
N LYS A 160 -9.38 -11.30 17.83
CA LYS A 160 -10.08 -10.42 18.77
C LYS A 160 -9.15 -9.83 19.82
N ASN A 161 -8.32 -10.65 20.45
CA ASN A 161 -7.39 -10.18 21.48
C ASN A 161 -6.35 -9.21 20.90
N ALA A 162 -5.86 -9.45 19.66
CA ALA A 162 -4.94 -8.54 18.99
C ALA A 162 -5.62 -7.19 18.68
N TYR A 163 -6.86 -7.22 18.20
CA TYR A 163 -7.66 -6.03 17.93
C TYR A 163 -7.94 -5.23 19.22
N ASP A 164 -8.49 -5.87 20.24
CA ASP A 164 -8.86 -5.21 21.52
C ASP A 164 -7.65 -4.57 22.17
N ARG A 165 -6.50 -5.24 22.17
CA ARG A 165 -5.23 -4.69 22.68
C ARG A 165 -4.82 -3.46 21.88
N ALA A 166 -4.81 -3.54 20.57
CA ALA A 166 -4.39 -2.43 19.72
C ALA A 166 -5.31 -1.22 19.86
N VAL A 167 -6.62 -1.42 19.93
CA VAL A 167 -7.59 -0.34 20.13
C VAL A 167 -7.44 0.31 21.50
N SER A 168 -7.09 -0.47 22.55
CA SER A 168 -6.86 0.07 23.90
C SER A 168 -5.58 0.92 24.01
N GLU A 169 -4.65 0.80 23.07
CA GLU A 169 -3.42 1.62 23.00
C GLU A 169 -3.68 3.02 22.40
N VAL A 170 -4.85 3.27 21.82
CA VAL A 170 -5.16 4.51 21.10
C VAL A 170 -5.63 5.58 22.06
N ASP A 171 -4.86 6.66 22.17
CA ASP A 171 -5.29 7.87 22.90
C ASP A 171 -6.43 8.57 22.14
N ILE A 172 -7.55 8.76 22.82
CA ILE A 172 -8.71 9.47 22.30
C ILE A 172 -8.62 10.94 22.70
N LEU A 173 -8.76 11.85 21.74
CA LEU A 173 -8.72 13.27 22.00
C LEU A 173 -10.07 13.77 22.57
N PRO A 174 -10.06 14.68 23.57
CA PRO A 174 -11.28 15.11 24.24
C PRO A 174 -12.35 15.76 23.36
N MET A 175 -11.95 16.24 22.16
CA MET A 175 -12.84 16.93 21.22
C MET A 175 -13.35 16.02 20.10
N GLU A 176 -12.94 14.75 20.07
CA GLU A 176 -13.35 13.82 19.02
C GLU A 176 -14.76 13.26 19.27
N ASN A 177 -15.59 13.29 18.25
CA ASN A 177 -16.85 12.55 18.24
C ASN A 177 -16.60 11.05 17.95
N GLU A 178 -17.64 10.22 18.05
CA GLU A 178 -17.54 8.77 17.85
C GLU A 178 -16.95 8.38 16.48
N THR A 179 -17.34 9.10 15.42
CA THR A 179 -16.86 8.84 14.06
C THR A 179 -15.36 9.16 13.91
N GLU A 180 -14.91 10.26 14.50
CA GLU A 180 -13.50 10.66 14.50
C GLU A 180 -12.66 9.69 15.33
N THR A 181 -13.18 9.28 16.49
CA THR A 181 -12.57 8.24 17.33
C THR A 181 -12.42 6.91 16.56
N SER A 182 -13.46 6.47 15.85
CA SER A 182 -13.40 5.25 15.02
C SER A 182 -12.37 5.38 13.91
N ARG A 183 -12.29 6.52 13.23
CA ARG A 183 -11.25 6.78 12.21
C ARG A 183 -9.85 6.81 12.78
N ARG A 184 -9.66 7.37 13.97
CA ARG A 184 -8.36 7.35 14.68
C ARG A 184 -7.93 5.91 15.00
N ARG A 185 -8.85 5.09 15.52
CA ARG A 185 -8.61 3.67 15.76
C ARG A 185 -8.22 2.93 14.49
N ILE A 186 -8.98 3.10 13.41
CA ILE A 186 -8.67 2.52 12.09
C ILE A 186 -7.31 3.01 11.57
N GLY A 187 -7.01 4.30 11.71
CA GLY A 187 -5.70 4.86 11.35
C GLY A 187 -4.55 4.19 12.10
N TYR A 188 -4.70 4.03 13.40
CA TYR A 188 -3.72 3.32 14.22
C TYR A 188 -3.55 1.86 13.79
N LEU A 189 -4.67 1.13 13.63
CA LEU A 189 -4.65 -0.26 13.16
C LEU A 189 -3.98 -0.38 11.78
N SER A 190 -4.29 0.55 10.87
CA SER A 190 -3.70 0.57 9.53
C SER A 190 -2.19 0.76 9.59
N ILE A 191 -1.68 1.68 10.42
CA ILE A 191 -0.24 1.91 10.59
C ILE A 191 0.43 0.73 11.32
N ARG A 192 -0.18 0.26 12.40
CA ARG A 192 0.38 -0.76 13.30
C ARG A 192 0.46 -2.15 12.68
N PHE A 193 -0.49 -2.52 11.80
CA PHE A 193 -0.59 -3.87 11.24
C PHE A 193 -0.51 -3.88 9.72
N PHE A 194 -1.37 -3.14 9.03
CA PHE A 194 -1.47 -3.23 7.58
C PHE A 194 -0.22 -2.64 6.89
N MET A 195 0.19 -1.44 7.28
CA MET A 195 1.39 -0.79 6.76
C MET A 195 2.65 -1.61 7.04
N GLN A 196 2.77 -2.20 8.23
CA GLN A 196 3.91 -3.06 8.55
C GLN A 196 3.98 -4.30 7.64
N THR A 197 2.83 -4.88 7.30
CA THR A 197 2.78 -6.01 6.36
C THR A 197 3.26 -5.60 4.98
N LEU A 198 2.85 -4.43 4.48
CA LEU A 198 3.29 -3.92 3.17
C LEU A 198 4.78 -3.58 3.17
N LEU A 199 5.27 -2.91 4.20
CA LEU A 199 6.69 -2.58 4.33
C LEU A 199 7.56 -3.84 4.40
N ASN A 200 7.16 -4.82 5.19
CA ASN A 200 7.88 -6.08 5.30
C ASN A 200 7.88 -6.85 3.96
N ARG A 201 6.76 -6.85 3.24
CA ARG A 201 6.66 -7.41 1.90
C ARG A 201 7.64 -6.73 0.94
N MET A 202 7.61 -5.41 0.85
CA MET A 202 8.47 -4.64 -0.04
C MET A 202 9.95 -4.85 0.31
N ASP A 203 10.31 -4.78 1.59
CA ASP A 203 11.69 -4.95 2.05
C ASP A 203 12.24 -6.33 1.69
N ARG A 204 11.53 -7.40 2.05
CA ARG A 204 11.98 -8.77 1.80
C ARG A 204 12.09 -9.09 0.32
N THR A 205 11.12 -8.68 -0.50
CA THR A 205 11.17 -8.91 -1.94
C THR A 205 12.27 -8.11 -2.62
N SER A 206 12.40 -6.84 -2.32
CA SER A 206 13.41 -5.99 -2.95
C SER A 206 14.82 -6.35 -2.50
N MET A 207 15.05 -6.54 -1.19
CA MET A 207 16.38 -6.91 -0.66
C MET A 207 16.83 -8.29 -1.11
N ASN A 208 15.92 -9.24 -1.33
CA ASN A 208 16.27 -10.54 -1.92
C ASN A 208 16.93 -10.42 -3.31
N THR A 209 16.64 -9.35 -4.03
CA THR A 209 17.21 -9.04 -5.36
C THR A 209 18.38 -8.04 -5.29
N GLY A 210 18.75 -7.59 -4.10
CA GLY A 210 19.78 -6.56 -3.91
C GLY A 210 19.33 -5.15 -4.33
N LEU A 211 18.01 -4.92 -4.37
CA LEU A 211 17.38 -3.63 -4.60
C LEU A 211 16.89 -3.05 -3.27
N GLU A 212 17.29 -1.84 -2.92
CA GLU A 212 16.78 -1.12 -1.75
C GLU A 212 15.56 -0.27 -2.15
N ALA A 213 14.37 -0.65 -1.68
CA ALA A 213 13.16 0.13 -1.85
C ALA A 213 12.94 1.06 -0.65
N ARG A 214 12.91 2.36 -0.90
CA ARG A 214 12.64 3.38 0.11
C ARG A 214 11.22 3.91 -0.02
N VAL A 215 10.56 4.12 1.12
CA VAL A 215 9.14 4.48 1.20
C VAL A 215 8.99 5.83 1.92
N PRO A 216 9.04 6.97 1.21
CA PRO A 216 9.01 8.29 1.83
C PRO A 216 7.77 8.56 2.69
N PHE A 217 6.60 7.98 2.35
CA PHE A 217 5.37 8.15 3.14
C PHE A 217 5.39 7.40 4.47
N ALA A 218 6.34 6.48 4.68
CA ALA A 218 6.56 5.82 5.96
C ALA A 218 7.55 6.58 6.88
N ASP A 219 7.99 7.76 6.48
CA ASP A 219 8.86 8.59 7.33
C ASP A 219 8.18 8.88 8.67
N LYS A 220 8.92 8.65 9.78
CA LYS A 220 8.38 8.75 11.13
C LYS A 220 7.81 10.13 11.46
N GLN A 221 8.46 11.21 11.00
CA GLN A 221 8.00 12.57 11.28
C GLN A 221 6.72 12.85 10.50
N LEU A 222 6.67 12.43 9.22
CA LEU A 222 5.49 12.56 8.39
C LEU A 222 4.29 11.79 8.96
N VAL A 223 4.48 10.53 9.34
CA VAL A 223 3.44 9.69 9.94
C VAL A 223 2.91 10.33 11.23
N SER A 224 3.80 10.76 12.14
CA SER A 224 3.41 11.39 13.40
C SER A 224 2.64 12.70 13.18
N TYR A 225 3.06 13.51 12.21
CA TYR A 225 2.39 14.75 11.85
C TYR A 225 0.99 14.49 11.27
N VAL A 226 0.91 13.62 10.26
CA VAL A 226 -0.33 13.35 9.55
C VAL A 226 -1.35 12.61 10.41
N PHE A 227 -0.91 11.75 11.34
CA PHE A 227 -1.80 11.00 12.23
C PHE A 227 -2.78 11.92 12.98
N ASN A 228 -2.32 13.08 13.42
CA ASN A 228 -3.11 14.03 14.20
C ASN A 228 -3.85 15.10 13.36
N ILE A 229 -3.74 15.08 12.03
CA ILE A 229 -4.51 15.97 11.17
C ILE A 229 -6.00 15.57 11.22
N PRO A 230 -6.94 16.53 11.43
CA PRO A 230 -8.37 16.27 11.42
C PRO A 230 -8.84 15.59 10.12
N TRP A 231 -9.79 14.67 10.27
CA TRP A 231 -10.27 13.88 9.13
C TRP A 231 -10.82 14.74 7.98
N GLU A 232 -11.55 15.80 8.31
CA GLU A 232 -12.11 16.68 7.29
C GLU A 232 -11.05 17.40 6.43
N MET A 233 -9.83 17.53 6.92
CA MET A 233 -8.71 18.01 6.10
C MET A 233 -8.14 16.89 5.22
N LYS A 234 -8.08 15.66 5.75
CA LYS A 234 -7.60 14.48 5.00
C LYS A 234 -8.55 14.13 3.85
N ALA A 235 -9.87 14.27 4.03
CA ALA A 235 -10.92 13.85 3.09
C ALA A 235 -12.02 14.89 2.90
N LYS A 236 -11.66 16.17 2.75
CA LYS A 236 -12.61 17.27 2.56
C LYS A 236 -13.53 17.00 1.36
N GLY A 237 -14.85 17.15 1.58
CA GLY A 237 -15.86 16.94 0.54
C GLY A 237 -15.91 15.50 0.00
N GLY A 238 -15.45 14.51 0.77
CA GLY A 238 -15.39 13.11 0.35
C GLY A 238 -14.23 12.79 -0.60
N LEU A 239 -13.37 13.76 -0.90
CA LEU A 239 -12.22 13.54 -1.78
C LEU A 239 -11.11 12.78 -1.05
N VAL A 240 -10.84 11.57 -1.48
CA VAL A 240 -9.82 10.68 -0.91
C VAL A 240 -8.43 11.33 -0.97
N LYS A 241 -7.70 11.32 0.15
CA LYS A 241 -6.36 11.92 0.30
C LYS A 241 -6.34 13.40 -0.10
N ASN A 242 -7.41 14.17 0.26
CA ASN A 242 -7.55 15.58 -0.16
C ASN A 242 -6.32 16.42 0.21
N ILE A 243 -5.84 16.34 1.45
CA ILE A 243 -4.70 17.15 1.90
C ILE A 243 -3.43 16.83 1.07
N LEU A 244 -3.20 15.56 0.73
CA LEU A 244 -2.08 15.16 -0.12
C LEU A 244 -2.23 15.70 -1.55
N ARG A 245 -3.46 15.70 -2.08
CA ARG A 245 -3.76 16.29 -3.40
C ARG A 245 -3.55 17.79 -3.40
N GLN A 246 -4.00 18.49 -2.35
CA GLN A 246 -3.80 19.93 -2.21
C GLN A 246 -2.31 20.31 -2.13
N SER A 247 -1.50 19.53 -1.40
CA SER A 247 -0.05 19.74 -1.33
C SER A 247 0.66 19.46 -2.67
N ALA A 248 0.01 18.77 -3.58
CA ALA A 248 0.54 18.40 -4.90
C ALA A 248 0.10 19.36 -6.02
N VAL A 249 -0.67 20.39 -5.71
CA VAL A 249 -1.08 21.41 -6.71
C VAL A 249 0.15 22.09 -7.30
N GLY A 250 0.22 22.14 -8.63
CA GLY A 250 1.38 22.67 -9.37
C GLY A 250 2.55 21.69 -9.52
N LEU A 251 2.50 20.54 -8.84
CA LEU A 251 3.50 19.46 -8.97
C LEU A 251 3.03 18.31 -9.84
N LEU A 252 1.72 18.14 -10.00
CA LEU A 252 1.11 17.08 -10.79
C LEU A 252 0.33 17.67 -11.98
N PRO A 253 0.17 16.92 -13.07
CA PRO A 253 -0.71 17.33 -14.17
C PRO A 253 -2.18 17.30 -13.74
N ASP A 254 -2.98 18.17 -14.37
CA ASP A 254 -4.43 18.24 -14.18
C ASP A 254 -5.15 16.96 -14.61
#